data_c93661eb9bc0db9c0c88a12d62c7311d
#
_entry.id   c93661eb9bc0db9c0c88a12d62c7311d
#
_cell.length_a   1.000
_cell.length_b   1.000
_cell.length_c   1.000
_cell.angle_alpha   90.00
_cell.angle_beta   90.00
_cell.angle_gamma   90.00
#
_symmetry.space_group_name_H-M   'P 1'
#
loop_
_entity.id
_entity.type
_entity.pdbx_description
1 polymer ?
#
loop_
_entity_poly.entity_id
_entity_poly.type
_entity_poly.pdbx_seq_one_letter_code
_entity_poly.pdbx_strand_id
1 'polypeptide(L)'
;SRGLGDVYKRQALDAAQARYAAERTKRLRVDGNEQYSELAGTFADFDTDPYVEPGFTRDPIVEETTAVIVGGGFAGMLTAVELKRLGMHDFRMIEKGGDFGGTWYWNRYPGCQCDVESYTYLPLLEETGFMPTRRYSSATEIFEYCQLIGRRFELYPHALFQTEIADAVWYDDEGCWLVTTSRGDEIRCKYFVTAGGILHKAKLPGIPGI
;
A
#
# COMPACT_ATOMS: atom_id res chain seq x y z
N SER A 1 39.75 25.18 20.02
CA SER A 1 38.69 25.70 20.93
C SER A 1 37.39 25.68 20.19
N ARG A 2 36.46 24.89 20.65
CA ARG A 2 35.06 24.98 20.17
C ARG A 2 34.55 26.35 20.61
N GLY A 3 34.15 27.19 19.64
CA GLY A 3 33.78 28.56 19.94
C GLY A 3 32.49 28.64 20.76
N LEU A 4 32.32 29.73 21.53
CA LEU A 4 31.11 30.04 22.30
C LEU A 4 29.85 29.90 21.46
N GLY A 5 29.89 30.20 20.16
CA GLY A 5 28.78 30.03 19.23
C GLY A 5 28.27 28.58 19.09
N ASP A 6 29.15 27.56 19.23
CA ASP A 6 28.76 26.14 19.16
C ASP A 6 28.05 25.70 20.44
N VAL A 7 28.43 26.28 21.57
CA VAL A 7 27.76 26.02 22.87
C VAL A 7 26.35 26.57 22.86
N TYR A 8 26.18 27.81 22.41
CA TYR A 8 24.83 28.42 22.33
C TYR A 8 23.91 27.70 21.34
N LYS A 9 24.43 27.26 20.20
CA LYS A 9 23.67 26.47 19.23
C LYS A 9 23.24 25.14 19.83
N ARG A 10 24.10 24.47 20.57
CA ARG A 10 23.77 23.21 21.24
C ARG A 10 22.71 23.41 22.33
N GLN A 11 22.84 24.45 23.19
CA GLN A 11 21.84 24.77 24.18
C GLN A 11 20.47 25.09 23.58
N ALA A 12 20.44 25.83 22.47
CA ALA A 12 19.21 26.10 21.74
C ALA A 12 18.57 24.83 21.15
N LEU A 13 19.38 23.90 20.66
CA LEU A 13 18.92 22.61 20.16
C LEU A 13 18.35 21.74 21.29
N ASP A 14 19.07 21.64 22.42
CA ASP A 14 18.63 20.87 23.58
C ASP A 14 17.31 21.42 24.14
N ALA A 15 17.17 22.75 24.22
CA ALA A 15 15.93 23.40 24.61
C ALA A 15 14.77 23.12 23.62
N ALA A 16 15.04 23.12 22.33
CA ALA A 16 14.05 22.79 21.31
C ALA A 16 13.62 21.33 21.38
N GLN A 17 14.56 20.41 21.60
CA GLN A 17 14.26 18.99 21.79
C GLN A 17 13.44 18.74 23.06
N ALA A 18 13.80 19.38 24.18
CA ALA A 18 13.05 19.28 25.42
C ALA A 18 11.61 19.79 25.25
N ARG A 19 11.44 20.93 24.58
CA ARG A 19 10.13 21.47 24.25
C ARG A 19 9.32 20.52 23.35
N TYR A 20 9.95 19.96 22.31
CA TYR A 20 9.33 18.97 21.45
C TYR A 20 8.84 17.74 22.25
N ALA A 21 9.69 17.18 23.11
CA ALA A 21 9.36 16.04 23.95
C ALA A 21 8.19 16.35 24.88
N ALA A 22 8.17 17.52 25.53
CA ALA A 22 7.10 17.96 26.39
C ALA A 22 5.76 18.14 25.63
N GLU A 23 5.80 18.76 24.46
CA GLU A 23 4.63 18.94 23.60
C GLU A 23 4.12 17.61 23.01
N ARG A 24 5.04 16.71 22.66
CA ARG A 24 4.69 15.36 22.21
C ARG A 24 3.95 14.58 23.30
N THR A 25 4.46 14.61 24.54
CA THR A 25 3.84 13.91 25.68
C THR A 25 2.41 14.38 25.93
N LYS A 26 2.10 15.68 25.77
CA LYS A 26 0.74 16.21 25.91
C LYS A 26 -0.23 15.66 24.85
N ARG A 27 0.25 15.26 23.70
CA ARG A 27 -0.54 14.77 22.57
C ARG A 27 -0.62 13.25 22.49
N LEU A 28 0.26 12.54 23.19
CA LEU A 28 0.20 11.08 23.25
C LEU A 28 -0.97 10.66 24.13
N ARG A 29 -1.83 9.83 23.56
CA ARG A 29 -2.88 9.15 24.30
C ARG A 29 -2.32 7.89 24.95
N VAL A 30 -2.82 7.55 26.14
CA VAL A 30 -2.42 6.34 26.85
C VAL A 30 -2.89 5.08 26.12
N ASP A 31 -4.06 5.17 25.47
CA ASP A 31 -4.69 4.11 24.71
C ASP A 31 -4.13 3.96 23.26
N GLY A 32 -3.25 4.87 22.81
CA GLY A 32 -2.58 4.76 21.52
C GLY A 32 -3.55 4.46 20.37
N ASN A 33 -3.35 3.34 19.70
CA ASN A 33 -4.19 2.89 18.57
C ASN A 33 -5.53 2.29 19.01
N GLU A 34 -5.72 1.95 20.29
CA GLU A 34 -6.99 1.47 20.83
C GLU A 34 -8.09 2.54 20.80
N GLN A 35 -7.72 3.81 20.58
CA GLN A 35 -8.66 4.89 20.29
C GLN A 35 -9.48 4.69 19.02
N TYR A 36 -9.06 3.79 18.13
CA TYR A 36 -9.77 3.47 16.89
C TYR A 36 -10.46 2.12 17.02
N SER A 37 -11.73 2.07 16.64
CA SER A 37 -12.52 0.85 16.62
C SER A 37 -12.40 0.14 15.27
N GLU A 38 -12.30 -1.19 15.31
CA GLU A 38 -12.42 -2.01 14.11
C GLU A 38 -13.85 -1.93 13.55
N LEU A 39 -13.99 -2.13 12.25
CA LEU A 39 -15.30 -2.21 11.59
C LEU A 39 -15.99 -3.52 12.01
N ALA A 40 -16.99 -3.40 12.89
CA ALA A 40 -17.73 -4.55 13.41
C ALA A 40 -19.21 -4.20 13.64
N GLY A 41 -20.07 -5.19 13.82
CA GLY A 41 -21.50 -5.00 14.06
C GLY A 41 -22.18 -4.29 12.90
N THR A 42 -22.82 -3.15 13.16
CA THR A 42 -23.52 -2.34 12.12
C THR A 42 -22.60 -1.74 11.07
N PHE A 43 -21.30 -1.73 11.30
CA PHE A 43 -20.29 -1.20 10.38
C PHE A 43 -19.47 -2.29 9.68
N ALA A 44 -19.79 -3.57 9.87
CA ALA A 44 -19.04 -4.69 9.28
C ALA A 44 -19.04 -4.64 7.73
N ASP A 45 -20.12 -4.14 7.13
CA ASP A 45 -20.24 -4.04 5.67
C ASP A 45 -19.23 -3.06 5.05
N PHE A 46 -18.69 -2.12 5.84
CA PHE A 46 -17.65 -1.20 5.36
C PHE A 46 -16.27 -1.86 5.21
N ASP A 47 -16.08 -3.11 5.66
CA ASP A 47 -14.87 -3.89 5.40
C ASP A 47 -14.91 -4.62 4.05
N THR A 48 -16.07 -4.60 3.36
CA THR A 48 -16.21 -5.13 2.01
C THR A 48 -15.75 -4.10 0.97
N ASP A 49 -15.28 -4.59 -0.18
CA ASP A 49 -14.90 -3.70 -1.30
C ASP A 49 -16.17 -3.17 -1.99
N PRO A 50 -16.47 -1.85 -1.89
CA PRO A 50 -17.68 -1.29 -2.50
C PRO A 50 -17.53 -1.00 -4.01
N TYR A 51 -16.36 -1.26 -4.60
CA TYR A 51 -16.04 -0.89 -5.98
C TYR A 51 -16.02 -2.07 -6.93
N VAL A 52 -16.39 -3.25 -6.44
CA VAL A 52 -16.49 -4.49 -7.23
C VAL A 52 -17.90 -5.02 -7.22
N GLU A 53 -18.26 -5.75 -8.28
CA GLU A 53 -19.54 -6.46 -8.31
C GLU A 53 -19.53 -7.59 -7.27
N PRO A 54 -20.63 -7.73 -6.50
CA PRO A 54 -20.74 -8.79 -5.51
C PRO A 54 -20.71 -10.19 -6.15
N GLY A 55 -20.15 -11.17 -5.44
CA GLY A 55 -20.24 -12.57 -5.85
C GLY A 55 -19.22 -13.00 -6.90
N PHE A 56 -18.16 -12.25 -7.10
CA PHE A 56 -17.05 -12.70 -7.96
C PHE A 56 -16.47 -14.04 -7.46
N THR A 57 -16.45 -15.02 -8.35
CA THR A 57 -15.86 -16.35 -8.12
C THR A 57 -14.98 -16.75 -9.29
N ARG A 58 -13.97 -17.53 -9.01
CA ARG A 58 -13.13 -18.24 -10.00
C ARG A 58 -12.64 -19.54 -9.38
N ASP A 59 -12.20 -20.45 -10.20
CA ASP A 59 -11.53 -21.66 -9.73
C ASP A 59 -10.21 -21.32 -9.05
N PRO A 60 -9.80 -22.06 -8.02
CA PRO A 60 -8.49 -21.97 -7.43
C PRO A 60 -7.36 -22.23 -8.44
N ILE A 61 -6.26 -21.50 -8.28
CA ILE A 61 -5.08 -21.64 -9.11
C ILE A 61 -4.03 -22.42 -8.33
N VAL A 62 -3.45 -23.43 -8.97
CA VAL A 62 -2.27 -24.15 -8.46
C VAL A 62 -1.16 -23.94 -9.47
N GLU A 63 -0.13 -23.19 -9.07
CA GLU A 63 0.95 -22.84 -9.97
C GLU A 63 2.30 -22.69 -9.23
N GLU A 64 3.37 -22.69 -10.01
CA GLU A 64 4.71 -22.31 -9.57
C GLU A 64 5.15 -21.09 -10.37
N THR A 65 5.75 -20.11 -9.71
CA THR A 65 6.25 -18.87 -10.32
C THR A 65 7.54 -18.43 -9.62
N THR A 66 8.34 -17.62 -10.28
CA THR A 66 9.59 -17.12 -9.68
C THR A 66 9.33 -16.17 -8.50
N ALA A 67 8.34 -15.30 -8.62
CA ALA A 67 8.03 -14.32 -7.55
C ALA A 67 6.53 -14.11 -7.36
N VAL A 68 6.13 -13.92 -6.10
CA VAL A 68 4.82 -13.41 -5.72
C VAL A 68 4.97 -12.03 -5.11
N ILE A 69 4.23 -11.05 -5.62
CA ILE A 69 4.20 -9.67 -5.16
C ILE A 69 2.82 -9.41 -4.53
N VAL A 70 2.79 -9.02 -3.26
CA VAL A 70 1.56 -8.76 -2.51
C VAL A 70 1.26 -7.28 -2.50
N GLY A 71 0.15 -6.89 -3.13
CA GLY A 71 -0.33 -5.52 -3.24
C GLY A 71 -0.17 -4.90 -4.61
N GLY A 72 -1.24 -4.28 -5.10
CA GLY A 72 -1.35 -3.61 -6.40
C GLY A 72 -1.21 -2.08 -6.31
N GLY A 73 -0.66 -1.56 -5.21
CA GLY A 73 -0.28 -0.14 -5.10
C GLY A 73 1.03 0.19 -5.79
N PHE A 74 1.52 1.42 -5.66
CA PHE A 74 2.77 1.85 -6.32
C PHE A 74 3.95 0.93 -6.02
N ALA A 75 4.13 0.50 -4.77
CA ALA A 75 5.26 -0.36 -4.42
C ALA A 75 5.22 -1.69 -5.18
N GLY A 76 4.07 -2.35 -5.25
CA GLY A 76 3.92 -3.61 -6.00
C GLY A 76 4.06 -3.42 -7.50
N MET A 77 3.42 -2.38 -8.06
CA MET A 77 3.54 -2.07 -9.49
C MET A 77 4.97 -1.73 -9.91
N LEU A 78 5.68 -0.91 -9.11
CA LEU A 78 7.08 -0.58 -9.39
C LEU A 78 7.98 -1.81 -9.31
N THR A 79 7.76 -2.67 -8.31
CA THR A 79 8.48 -3.95 -8.23
C THR A 79 8.27 -4.77 -9.50
N ALA A 80 7.03 -4.91 -9.95
CA ALA A 80 6.71 -5.66 -11.18
C ALA A 80 7.35 -5.03 -12.43
N VAL A 81 7.33 -3.70 -12.55
CA VAL A 81 7.98 -2.98 -13.65
C VAL A 81 9.49 -3.23 -13.66
N GLU A 82 10.14 -3.16 -12.50
CA GLU A 82 11.59 -3.41 -12.41
C GLU A 82 11.95 -4.88 -12.69
N LEU A 83 11.15 -5.84 -12.25
CA LEU A 83 11.34 -7.24 -12.59
C LEU A 83 11.26 -7.44 -14.12
N LYS A 84 10.28 -6.84 -14.80
CA LYS A 84 10.17 -6.89 -16.27
C LYS A 84 11.37 -6.23 -16.95
N ARG A 85 11.88 -5.12 -16.43
CA ARG A 85 13.11 -4.47 -16.95
C ARG A 85 14.35 -5.36 -16.85
N LEU A 86 14.40 -6.18 -15.80
CA LEU A 86 15.46 -7.18 -15.60
C LEU A 86 15.26 -8.47 -16.41
N GLY A 87 14.21 -8.54 -17.21
CA GLY A 87 13.88 -9.72 -18.01
C GLY A 87 13.15 -10.84 -17.26
N MET A 88 12.72 -10.56 -16.02
CA MET A 88 11.92 -11.50 -15.23
C MET A 88 10.43 -11.23 -15.48
N HIS A 89 9.78 -12.12 -16.22
CA HIS A 89 8.36 -12.03 -16.56
C HIS A 89 7.50 -13.06 -15.84
N ASP A 90 8.13 -13.99 -15.14
CA ASP A 90 7.49 -15.06 -14.39
C ASP A 90 7.25 -14.61 -12.94
N PHE A 91 6.15 -13.89 -12.73
CA PHE A 91 5.70 -13.46 -11.42
C PHE A 91 4.17 -13.33 -11.35
N ARG A 92 3.64 -13.37 -10.14
CA ARG A 92 2.23 -13.14 -9.84
C ARG A 92 2.07 -11.96 -8.88
N MET A 93 1.13 -11.07 -9.17
CA MET A 93 0.72 -10.00 -8.26
C MET A 93 -0.61 -10.38 -7.61
N ILE A 94 -0.73 -10.25 -6.29
CA ILE A 94 -1.95 -10.57 -5.56
C ILE A 94 -2.47 -9.29 -4.92
N GLU A 95 -3.69 -8.88 -5.30
CA GLU A 95 -4.31 -7.63 -4.86
C GLU A 95 -5.72 -7.91 -4.31
N LYS A 96 -5.97 -7.42 -3.08
CA LYS A 96 -7.27 -7.52 -2.40
C LYS A 96 -8.36 -6.74 -3.14
N GLY A 97 -8.03 -5.57 -3.66
CA GLY A 97 -8.96 -4.73 -4.41
C GLY A 97 -9.28 -5.26 -5.80
N GLY A 98 -10.28 -4.65 -6.42
CA GLY A 98 -10.71 -5.00 -7.79
C GLY A 98 -9.81 -4.45 -8.89
N ASP A 99 -8.82 -3.61 -8.57
CA ASP A 99 -7.93 -3.00 -9.54
C ASP A 99 -6.61 -2.54 -8.87
N PHE A 100 -5.65 -2.14 -9.69
CA PHE A 100 -4.45 -1.45 -9.22
C PHE A 100 -4.82 -0.10 -8.61
N GLY A 101 -3.98 0.37 -7.65
CA GLY A 101 -4.15 1.69 -7.05
C GLY A 101 -3.79 1.75 -5.56
N GLY A 102 -3.90 0.66 -4.83
CA GLY A 102 -3.57 0.61 -3.41
C GLY A 102 -4.30 1.69 -2.61
N THR A 103 -3.57 2.61 -1.98
CA THR A 103 -4.15 3.75 -1.25
C THR A 103 -5.20 4.50 -2.07
N TRP A 104 -4.99 4.70 -3.35
CA TRP A 104 -5.87 5.47 -4.23
C TRP A 104 -7.04 4.67 -4.78
N TYR A 105 -6.97 3.37 -4.72
CA TYR A 105 -8.11 2.49 -4.91
C TYR A 105 -9.08 2.56 -3.73
N TRP A 106 -8.57 2.51 -2.49
CA TRP A 106 -9.38 2.44 -1.29
C TRP A 106 -9.89 3.79 -0.79
N ASN A 107 -9.14 4.89 -1.01
CA ASN A 107 -9.46 6.21 -0.48
C ASN A 107 -10.08 7.10 -1.57
N ARG A 108 -11.40 7.01 -1.74
CA ARG A 108 -12.17 7.75 -2.75
C ARG A 108 -13.20 8.71 -2.14
N TYR A 109 -12.98 9.17 -0.94
CA TYR A 109 -13.87 10.14 -0.29
C TYR A 109 -13.73 11.54 -0.92
N PRO A 110 -14.79 12.40 -0.83
CA PRO A 110 -14.75 13.74 -1.40
C PRO A 110 -13.57 14.57 -0.89
N GLY A 111 -12.83 15.18 -1.81
CA GLY A 111 -11.65 15.99 -1.49
C GLY A 111 -10.37 15.21 -1.21
N CYS A 112 -10.37 13.88 -1.34
CA CYS A 112 -9.17 13.07 -1.21
C CYS A 112 -8.14 13.46 -2.28
N GLN A 113 -6.93 13.80 -1.84
CA GLN A 113 -5.81 14.20 -2.70
C GLN A 113 -4.48 13.91 -2.02
N CYS A 114 -3.39 13.91 -2.79
CA CYS A 114 -2.05 13.79 -2.26
C CYS A 114 -1.59 15.12 -1.64
N ASP A 115 -0.88 15.06 -0.52
CA ASP A 115 -0.24 16.19 0.15
C ASP A 115 1.25 16.37 -0.25
N VAL A 116 1.73 15.52 -1.16
CA VAL A 116 3.04 15.62 -1.79
C VAL A 116 2.88 16.14 -3.22
N GLU A 117 3.81 16.96 -3.68
CA GLU A 117 3.81 17.49 -5.04
C GLU A 117 3.82 16.36 -6.08
N SER A 118 2.95 16.46 -7.07
CA SER A 118 2.70 15.41 -8.05
C SER A 118 3.96 14.90 -8.77
N TYR A 119 4.89 15.81 -9.11
CA TYR A 119 6.15 15.43 -9.77
C TYR A 119 7.11 14.62 -8.88
N THR A 120 6.95 14.74 -7.56
CA THR A 120 7.75 13.97 -6.60
C THR A 120 7.08 12.66 -6.24
N TYR A 121 5.75 12.67 -6.17
CA TYR A 121 4.97 11.54 -5.69
C TYR A 121 4.67 10.49 -6.76
N LEU A 122 4.33 10.92 -7.99
CA LEU A 122 3.95 10.01 -9.07
C LEU A 122 5.19 9.41 -9.73
N PRO A 123 5.35 8.08 -9.71
CA PRO A 123 6.49 7.42 -10.31
C PRO A 123 6.31 7.25 -11.83
N LEU A 124 7.39 7.04 -12.57
CA LEU A 124 7.39 6.67 -14.00
C LEU A 124 6.72 7.72 -14.91
N LEU A 125 6.79 9.01 -14.56
CA LEU A 125 6.19 10.08 -15.36
C LEU A 125 6.83 10.17 -16.76
N GLU A 126 8.14 10.02 -16.84
CA GLU A 126 8.87 10.05 -18.12
C GLU A 126 8.49 8.88 -19.01
N GLU A 127 8.42 7.68 -18.46
CA GLU A 127 8.11 6.46 -19.19
C GLU A 127 6.66 6.37 -19.66
N THR A 128 5.75 6.94 -18.88
CA THR A 128 4.32 6.99 -19.24
C THR A 128 3.98 8.16 -20.12
N GLY A 129 4.77 9.23 -20.07
CA GLY A 129 4.46 10.52 -20.71
C GLY A 129 3.31 11.25 -20.02
N PHE A 130 2.94 10.84 -18.79
CA PHE A 130 1.85 11.47 -18.06
C PHE A 130 2.27 12.82 -17.49
N MET A 131 1.39 13.80 -17.63
CA MET A 131 1.56 15.13 -17.03
C MET A 131 0.44 15.37 -16.02
N PRO A 132 0.75 15.46 -14.71
CA PRO A 132 -0.23 15.79 -13.70
C PRO A 132 -0.90 17.13 -13.95
N THR A 133 -2.21 17.20 -13.74
CA THR A 133 -2.98 18.42 -13.99
C THR A 133 -2.86 19.47 -12.89
N ARG A 134 -2.36 19.04 -11.70
CA ARG A 134 -2.26 19.88 -10.50
C ARG A 134 -0.96 19.62 -9.75
N ARG A 135 -0.53 20.61 -8.98
CA ARG A 135 0.60 20.48 -8.05
C ARG A 135 0.39 19.35 -7.04
N TYR A 136 -0.84 19.19 -6.58
CA TYR A 136 -1.28 18.13 -5.68
C TYR A 136 -2.43 17.39 -6.36
N SER A 137 -2.15 16.22 -6.90
CA SER A 137 -3.12 15.43 -7.67
C SER A 137 -4.24 14.90 -6.79
N SER A 138 -5.45 14.89 -7.33
CA SER A 138 -6.61 14.27 -6.68
C SER A 138 -6.49 12.75 -6.64
N ALA A 139 -7.20 12.11 -5.71
CA ALA A 139 -7.27 10.65 -5.63
C ALA A 139 -7.71 10.01 -6.96
N THR A 140 -8.69 10.60 -7.62
CA THR A 140 -9.17 10.11 -8.92
C THR A 140 -8.07 10.13 -9.99
N GLU A 141 -7.36 11.26 -10.12
CA GLU A 141 -6.26 11.38 -11.08
C GLU A 141 -5.15 10.36 -10.80
N ILE A 142 -4.79 10.16 -9.52
CA ILE A 142 -3.76 9.20 -9.14
C ILE A 142 -4.24 7.76 -9.38
N PHE A 143 -5.49 7.46 -9.12
CA PHE A 143 -6.06 6.13 -9.41
C PHE A 143 -6.05 5.83 -10.91
N GLU A 144 -6.50 6.75 -11.75
CA GLU A 144 -6.44 6.64 -13.21
C GLU A 144 -4.99 6.47 -13.70
N TYR A 145 -4.05 7.14 -13.04
CA TYR A 145 -2.63 7.00 -13.32
C TYR A 145 -2.09 5.60 -12.95
N CYS A 146 -2.52 5.02 -11.83
CA CYS A 146 -2.19 3.63 -11.49
C CYS A 146 -2.69 2.66 -12.57
N GLN A 147 -3.90 2.85 -13.04
CA GLN A 147 -4.45 2.05 -14.15
C GLN A 147 -3.66 2.23 -15.45
N LEU A 148 -3.19 3.46 -15.72
CA LEU A 148 -2.31 3.74 -16.87
C LEU A 148 -0.99 2.96 -16.76
N ILE A 149 -0.34 2.95 -15.60
CA ILE A 149 0.87 2.14 -15.34
C ILE A 149 0.56 0.66 -15.56
N GLY A 150 -0.51 0.16 -14.99
CA GLY A 150 -0.92 -1.24 -15.15
C GLY A 150 -1.07 -1.66 -16.61
N ARG A 151 -1.69 -0.82 -17.44
CA ARG A 151 -1.83 -1.05 -18.89
C ARG A 151 -0.52 -0.86 -19.64
N ARG A 152 0.19 0.22 -19.38
CA ARG A 152 1.42 0.60 -20.10
C ARG A 152 2.52 -0.44 -19.95
N PHE A 153 2.63 -1.03 -18.78
CA PHE A 153 3.63 -2.05 -18.47
C PHE A 153 3.06 -3.48 -18.50
N GLU A 154 1.83 -3.66 -18.99
CA GLU A 154 1.19 -4.97 -19.16
C GLU A 154 1.20 -5.78 -17.85
N LEU A 155 0.78 -5.17 -16.75
CA LEU A 155 0.75 -5.83 -15.43
C LEU A 155 -0.52 -6.63 -15.18
N TYR A 156 -1.63 -6.29 -15.86
CA TYR A 156 -2.93 -6.95 -15.68
C TYR A 156 -2.90 -8.48 -15.88
N PRO A 157 -2.18 -9.04 -16.87
CA PRO A 157 -2.09 -10.50 -17.03
C PRO A 157 -1.41 -11.21 -15.86
N HIS A 158 -0.62 -10.50 -15.06
CA HIS A 158 0.08 -11.03 -13.91
C HIS A 158 -0.72 -10.88 -12.60
N ALA A 159 -1.83 -10.14 -12.60
CA ALA A 159 -2.56 -9.77 -11.39
C ALA A 159 -3.74 -10.69 -11.10
N LEU A 160 -3.85 -11.09 -9.85
CA LEU A 160 -5.02 -11.73 -9.26
C LEU A 160 -5.71 -10.71 -8.34
N PHE A 161 -6.74 -10.06 -8.88
CA PHE A 161 -7.54 -9.10 -8.14
C PHE A 161 -8.59 -9.79 -7.28
N GLN A 162 -9.17 -9.03 -6.33
CA GLN A 162 -10.16 -9.51 -5.37
C GLN A 162 -9.67 -10.77 -4.65
N THR A 163 -8.37 -10.83 -4.40
CA THR A 163 -7.68 -11.99 -3.84
C THR A 163 -6.78 -11.53 -2.69
N GLU A 164 -6.98 -12.09 -1.52
CA GLU A 164 -6.22 -11.76 -0.32
C GLU A 164 -5.30 -12.92 0.05
N ILE A 165 -4.10 -12.62 0.55
CA ILE A 165 -3.21 -13.65 1.09
C ILE A 165 -3.82 -14.21 2.37
N ALA A 166 -3.96 -15.52 2.44
CA ALA A 166 -4.38 -16.22 3.64
C ALA A 166 -3.18 -16.64 4.48
N ASP A 167 -2.12 -17.18 3.83
CA ASP A 167 -0.89 -17.59 4.50
C ASP A 167 0.29 -17.59 3.53
N ALA A 168 1.51 -17.52 4.07
CA ALA A 168 2.76 -17.66 3.32
C ALA A 168 3.80 -18.37 4.18
N VAL A 169 4.14 -19.58 3.82
CA VAL A 169 5.03 -20.48 4.58
C VAL A 169 6.30 -20.76 3.77
N TRP A 170 7.45 -20.58 4.41
CA TRP A 170 8.74 -20.94 3.83
C TRP A 170 9.05 -22.43 4.09
N TYR A 171 9.45 -23.14 3.06
CA TYR A 171 9.90 -24.53 3.12
C TYR A 171 11.40 -24.59 2.87
N ASP A 172 12.18 -24.77 3.93
CA ASP A 172 13.66 -24.81 3.86
C ASP A 172 14.19 -25.90 2.95
N ASP A 173 13.62 -27.09 3.04
CA ASP A 173 14.05 -28.27 2.27
C ASP A 173 13.81 -28.09 0.75
N GLU A 174 12.81 -27.30 0.39
CA GLU A 174 12.45 -27.03 -1.01
C GLU A 174 13.01 -25.69 -1.51
N GLY A 175 13.44 -24.80 -0.59
CA GLY A 175 13.95 -23.46 -0.90
C GLY A 175 12.90 -22.55 -1.55
N CYS A 176 11.63 -22.69 -1.15
CA CYS A 176 10.52 -21.94 -1.72
C CYS A 176 9.47 -21.53 -0.68
N TRP A 177 8.68 -20.55 -1.05
CA TRP A 177 7.45 -20.16 -0.35
C TRP A 177 6.26 -20.94 -0.92
N LEU A 178 5.36 -21.39 -0.06
CA LEU A 178 4.00 -21.74 -0.43
C LEU A 178 3.07 -20.60 0.04
N VAL A 179 2.43 -19.98 -0.91
CA VAL A 179 1.49 -18.88 -0.70
C VAL A 179 0.09 -19.38 -0.94
N THR A 180 -0.79 -19.24 0.04
CA THR A 180 -2.22 -19.57 -0.09
C THR A 180 -3.06 -18.29 -0.05
N THR A 181 -4.22 -18.32 -0.71
CA THR A 181 -5.09 -17.16 -0.80
C THR A 181 -6.49 -17.41 -0.27
N SER A 182 -7.25 -16.36 -0.05
CA SER A 182 -8.67 -16.38 0.31
C SER A 182 -9.56 -17.11 -0.71
N ARG A 183 -9.05 -17.41 -1.90
CA ARG A 183 -9.75 -18.13 -2.98
C ARG A 183 -9.30 -19.57 -3.14
N GLY A 184 -8.47 -20.06 -2.22
CA GLY A 184 -7.96 -21.42 -2.24
C GLY A 184 -6.80 -21.64 -3.22
N ASP A 185 -6.18 -20.58 -3.72
CA ASP A 185 -4.98 -20.71 -4.55
C ASP A 185 -3.82 -21.26 -3.72
N GLU A 186 -2.95 -22.03 -4.38
CA GLU A 186 -1.68 -22.52 -3.88
C GLU A 186 -0.59 -22.13 -4.88
N ILE A 187 0.26 -21.17 -4.51
CA ILE A 187 1.30 -20.64 -5.39
C ILE A 187 2.66 -20.88 -4.76
N ARG A 188 3.51 -21.67 -5.41
CA ARG A 188 4.90 -21.84 -5.00
C ARG A 188 5.75 -20.77 -5.65
N CYS A 189 6.63 -20.13 -4.86
CA CYS A 189 7.53 -19.13 -5.41
C CYS A 189 8.88 -19.09 -4.67
N LYS A 190 9.90 -18.65 -5.39
CA LYS A 190 11.24 -18.43 -4.82
C LYS A 190 11.32 -17.14 -4.01
N TYR A 191 10.65 -16.09 -4.49
CA TYR A 191 10.67 -14.77 -3.86
C TYR A 191 9.25 -14.34 -3.48
N PHE A 192 9.10 -13.95 -2.23
CA PHE A 192 7.86 -13.39 -1.70
C PHE A 192 8.08 -11.94 -1.33
N VAL A 193 7.43 -11.02 -2.04
CA VAL A 193 7.60 -9.57 -1.90
C VAL A 193 6.36 -8.95 -1.28
N THR A 194 6.50 -8.34 -0.11
CA THR A 194 5.40 -7.65 0.58
C THR A 194 5.34 -6.18 0.19
N ALA A 195 4.25 -5.77 -0.45
CA ALA A 195 3.96 -4.40 -0.86
C ALA A 195 2.56 -3.94 -0.41
N GLY A 196 2.08 -4.48 0.74
CA GLY A 196 0.69 -4.37 1.21
C GLY A 196 0.23 -2.97 1.62
N GLY A 197 1.14 -2.01 1.80
CA GLY A 197 0.78 -0.65 2.24
C GLY A 197 0.15 -0.61 3.64
N ILE A 198 -0.26 0.59 4.09
CA ILE A 198 -0.83 0.81 5.43
C ILE A 198 -2.18 1.58 5.41
N LEU A 199 -2.60 2.11 4.26
CA LEU A 199 -3.77 2.99 4.12
C LEU A 199 -4.92 2.33 3.32
N HIS A 200 -5.16 1.04 3.56
CA HIS A 200 -6.17 0.26 2.85
C HIS A 200 -7.29 -0.27 3.75
N LYS A 201 -7.12 -0.22 5.08
CA LYS A 201 -8.11 -0.68 6.04
C LYS A 201 -8.69 0.50 6.81
N ALA A 202 -10.00 0.71 6.69
CA ALA A 202 -10.69 1.75 7.41
C ALA A 202 -10.82 1.39 8.90
N LYS A 203 -10.77 2.41 9.76
CA LYS A 203 -11.06 2.32 11.18
C LYS A 203 -11.95 3.48 11.60
N LEU A 204 -12.84 3.25 12.53
CA LEU A 204 -13.69 4.28 13.10
C LEU A 204 -12.99 4.94 14.30
N PRO A 205 -13.12 6.25 14.50
CA PRO A 205 -12.69 6.88 15.73
C PRO A 205 -13.55 6.38 16.89
N GLY A 206 -12.91 6.08 18.03
CA GLY A 206 -13.60 5.64 19.26
C GLY A 206 -14.30 6.78 19.99
N ILE A 207 -15.12 7.57 19.28
CA ILE A 207 -15.87 8.69 19.85
C ILE A 207 -17.26 8.19 20.22
N PRO A 208 -17.72 8.41 21.49
CA PRO A 208 -19.07 8.01 21.90
C PRO A 208 -20.14 8.62 20.98
N GLY A 209 -21.04 7.79 20.48
CA GLY A 209 -22.15 8.20 19.61
C GLY A 209 -21.90 8.04 18.10
N ILE A 210 -20.76 7.50 17.73
CA ILE A 210 -20.50 7.05 16.35
C ILE A 210 -20.98 5.61 16.19
#